data_348477d74d02d66edf4fec0b94a7f9e8
#
_entry.id   348477d74d02d66edf4fec0b94a7f9e8
#
_cell.length_a   1.000
_cell.length_b   1.000
_cell.length_c   1.000
_cell.angle_alpha   90.00
_cell.angle_beta   90.00
_cell.angle_gamma   90.00
#
_symmetry.space_group_name_H-M   'P 1'
#
loop_
_entity.id
_entity.type
_entity.pdbx_description
1 polymer ?
#
loop_
_entity_poly.entity_id
_entity_poly.type
_entity_poly.pdbx_seq_one_letter_code
_entity_poly.pdbx_strand_id
1 'polypeptide(L)'
;MARLAGIDIPIEPRKRFTWVFTAEQPLDRDLPLTIDPSGVHFRQDGKASYMAGGHADHDPAVAFDDFSMDHAIWQDHIWPTIATRIPQFEAIKVQREWVGHYDFNTLDQNAITGPHPQVENFLFLNGFSGHGLQQSPAMGRGTAEWLTYGAYRTLDLAPFGFERIALGRPFLEKAII
;
A
#
# COMPACT_ATOMS: atom_id res chain seq x y z
N MET A 1 -13.00 -10.77 -7.05
CA MET A 1 -13.53 -10.37 -8.38
C MET A 1 -12.90 -11.22 -9.48
N ALA A 2 -11.57 -11.25 -9.68
CA ALA A 2 -10.94 -12.03 -10.75
C ALA A 2 -11.34 -13.52 -10.75
N ARG A 3 -11.36 -14.18 -9.57
CA ARG A 3 -11.84 -15.57 -9.44
C ARG A 3 -13.29 -15.80 -9.89
N LEU A 4 -14.16 -14.80 -9.80
CA LEU A 4 -15.52 -14.90 -10.32
C LEU A 4 -15.57 -14.96 -11.85
N ALA A 5 -14.53 -14.45 -12.52
CA ALA A 5 -14.32 -14.57 -13.95
C ALA A 5 -13.43 -15.77 -14.34
N GLY A 6 -13.13 -16.66 -13.38
CA GLY A 6 -12.26 -17.82 -13.60
C GLY A 6 -10.77 -17.46 -13.77
N ILE A 7 -10.36 -16.28 -13.29
CA ILE A 7 -8.99 -15.79 -13.45
C ILE A 7 -8.28 -15.83 -12.10
N ASP A 8 -7.14 -16.51 -12.03
CA ASP A 8 -6.26 -16.50 -10.88
C ASP A 8 -5.19 -15.42 -11.02
N ILE A 9 -5.00 -14.65 -9.96
CA ILE A 9 -3.95 -13.62 -9.84
C ILE A 9 -3.26 -13.73 -8.48
N PRO A 10 -1.97 -13.39 -8.40
CA PRO A 10 -1.19 -13.51 -7.16
C PRO A 10 -1.43 -12.31 -6.23
N ILE A 11 -2.70 -12.05 -5.90
CA ILE A 11 -3.09 -10.93 -5.03
C ILE A 11 -3.65 -11.49 -3.73
N GLU A 12 -3.11 -11.00 -2.62
CA GLU A 12 -3.49 -11.36 -1.27
C GLU A 12 -3.84 -10.13 -0.44
N PRO A 13 -4.87 -10.17 0.43
CA PRO A 13 -5.08 -9.12 1.41
C PRO A 13 -4.02 -9.23 2.52
N ARG A 14 -3.35 -8.12 2.83
CA ARG A 14 -2.41 -8.00 3.94
C ARG A 14 -2.73 -6.78 4.78
N LYS A 15 -2.68 -6.93 6.11
CA LYS A 15 -3.04 -5.86 7.03
C LYS A 15 -2.00 -4.74 7.03
N ARG A 16 -2.48 -3.51 7.08
CA ARG A 16 -1.69 -2.31 7.38
C ARG A 16 -2.35 -1.55 8.50
N PHE A 17 -1.59 -1.34 9.55
CA PHE A 17 -2.05 -0.72 10.76
C PHE A 17 -1.69 0.76 10.76
N THR A 18 -2.58 1.58 11.29
CA THR A 18 -2.38 3.02 11.38
C THR A 18 -2.86 3.55 12.73
N TRP A 19 -2.06 4.39 13.34
CA TRP A 19 -2.35 5.09 14.58
C TRP A 19 -2.23 6.59 14.38
N VAL A 20 -3.19 7.34 14.91
CA VAL A 20 -3.12 8.80 15.03
C VAL A 20 -2.90 9.13 16.49
N PHE A 21 -1.93 9.98 16.77
CA PHE A 21 -1.51 10.33 18.12
C PHE A 21 -1.15 11.81 18.23
N THR A 22 -1.13 12.31 19.48
CA THR A 22 -0.60 13.62 19.82
C THR A 22 0.64 13.43 20.70
N ALA A 23 1.63 14.33 20.60
CA ALA A 23 2.78 14.36 21.46
C ALA A 23 2.55 15.38 22.59
N GLU A 24 3.10 15.10 23.78
CA GLU A 24 3.08 16.05 24.91
C GLU A 24 3.83 17.34 24.53
N GLN A 25 4.93 17.18 23.79
CA GLN A 25 5.70 18.28 23.21
C GLN A 25 5.61 18.18 21.67
N PRO A 26 4.65 18.90 21.04
CA PRO A 26 4.54 18.91 19.59
C PRO A 26 5.81 19.43 18.92
N LEU A 27 6.06 18.98 17.69
CA LEU A 27 7.16 19.49 16.88
C LEU A 27 6.93 20.97 16.53
N ASP A 28 8.01 21.71 16.41
CA ASP A 28 8.02 23.14 16.04
C ASP A 28 7.90 23.36 14.52
N ARG A 29 7.90 22.27 13.76
CA ARG A 29 7.79 22.29 12.29
C ARG A 29 6.92 21.13 11.78
N ASP A 30 6.39 21.28 10.58
CA ASP A 30 5.64 20.23 9.92
C ASP A 30 6.53 19.01 9.62
N LEU A 31 5.96 17.84 9.85
CA LEU A 31 6.61 16.56 9.59
C LEU A 31 6.10 16.01 8.24
N PRO A 32 6.95 15.94 7.20
CA PRO A 32 6.60 15.30 5.95
C PRO A 32 6.42 13.79 6.15
N LEU A 33 5.86 13.11 5.13
CA LEU A 33 5.88 11.65 5.11
C LEU A 33 7.33 11.17 5.18
N THR A 34 7.62 10.45 6.24
CA THR A 34 8.92 9.88 6.54
C THR A 34 8.78 8.37 6.62
N ILE A 35 9.69 7.66 5.96
CA ILE A 35 9.72 6.19 5.94
C ILE A 35 11.04 5.76 6.56
N ASP A 36 10.94 5.01 7.66
CA ASP A 36 12.09 4.41 8.32
C ASP A 36 12.56 3.16 7.53
N PRO A 37 13.84 2.81 7.55
CA PRO A 37 14.32 1.57 6.94
C PRO A 37 13.65 0.28 7.45
N SER A 38 13.01 0.34 8.63
CA SER A 38 12.19 -0.75 9.17
C SER A 38 10.80 -0.90 8.51
N GLY A 39 10.44 -0.01 7.56
CA GLY A 39 9.10 0.03 6.96
C GLY A 39 8.08 0.85 7.75
N VAL A 40 8.40 1.27 8.98
CA VAL A 40 7.55 2.19 9.74
C VAL A 40 7.51 3.54 9.05
N HIS A 41 6.31 4.03 8.78
CA HIS A 41 6.11 5.34 8.17
C HIS A 41 5.32 6.25 9.11
N PHE A 42 5.61 7.54 9.08
CA PHE A 42 4.94 8.52 9.91
C PHE A 42 4.94 9.90 9.25
N ARG A 43 3.97 10.73 9.61
CA ARG A 43 3.80 12.08 9.09
C ARG A 43 2.94 12.95 9.99
N GLN A 44 2.91 14.24 9.70
CA GLN A 44 1.93 15.16 10.26
C GLN A 44 0.50 14.79 9.84
N ASP A 45 -0.45 14.89 10.78
CA ASP A 45 -1.89 14.72 10.55
C ASP A 45 -2.66 15.89 11.22
N GLY A 46 -2.60 17.07 10.63
CA GLY A 46 -3.14 18.31 11.24
C GLY A 46 -2.12 19.08 12.06
N LYS A 47 -2.57 20.07 12.85
CA LYS A 47 -1.66 21.00 13.55
C LYS A 47 -0.84 20.41 14.68
N ALA A 48 -1.40 19.48 15.44
CA ALA A 48 -0.78 18.95 16.66
C ALA A 48 -0.91 17.43 16.75
N SER A 49 -1.33 16.78 15.69
CA SER A 49 -1.44 15.33 15.60
C SER A 49 -0.55 14.77 14.52
N TYR A 50 -0.19 13.53 14.70
CA TYR A 50 0.70 12.75 13.85
C TYR A 50 0.05 11.43 13.53
N MET A 51 0.45 10.85 12.42
CA MET A 51 0.04 9.52 12.00
C MET A 51 1.27 8.66 11.86
N ALA A 52 1.22 7.43 12.35
CA ALA A 52 2.24 6.41 12.10
C ALA A 52 1.58 5.09 11.73
N GLY A 53 2.27 4.31 10.93
CA GLY A 53 1.80 3.00 10.52
C GLY A 53 2.95 2.11 10.06
N GLY A 54 2.59 0.88 9.77
CA GLY A 54 3.52 -0.14 9.34
C GLY A 54 2.93 -1.53 9.46
N HIS A 55 3.79 -2.51 9.34
CA HIS A 55 3.49 -3.92 9.55
C HIS A 55 4.64 -4.59 10.32
N ALA A 56 4.43 -5.78 10.85
CA ALA A 56 5.50 -6.58 11.44
C ALA A 56 6.37 -7.22 10.35
N ASP A 57 7.55 -7.71 10.72
CA ASP A 57 8.44 -8.46 9.82
C ASP A 57 7.73 -9.67 9.20
N HIS A 58 6.88 -10.35 9.97
CA HIS A 58 5.98 -11.36 9.47
C HIS A 58 4.68 -10.70 8.98
N ASP A 59 4.48 -10.67 7.67
CA ASP A 59 3.34 -10.03 6.99
C ASP A 59 2.52 -11.08 6.21
N PRO A 60 1.70 -11.91 6.90
CA PRO A 60 0.95 -12.98 6.27
C PRO A 60 -0.28 -12.47 5.52
N ALA A 61 -0.74 -13.25 4.54
CA ALA A 61 -2.08 -13.10 4.01
C ALA A 61 -3.12 -13.31 5.11
N VAL A 62 -4.20 -12.52 5.06
CA VAL A 62 -5.31 -12.61 6.01
C VAL A 62 -6.64 -12.87 5.31
N ALA A 63 -7.67 -13.22 6.05
CA ALA A 63 -9.02 -13.28 5.50
C ALA A 63 -9.50 -11.88 5.08
N PHE A 64 -10.28 -11.80 4.01
CA PHE A 64 -10.73 -10.52 3.43
C PHE A 64 -11.63 -9.69 4.38
N ASP A 65 -12.18 -10.32 5.40
CA ASP A 65 -13.04 -9.74 6.43
C ASP A 65 -12.35 -9.61 7.80
N ASP A 66 -11.05 -9.94 7.89
CA ASP A 66 -10.28 -9.81 9.13
C ASP A 66 -9.69 -8.40 9.26
N PHE A 67 -10.39 -7.55 9.99
CA PHE A 67 -9.96 -6.19 10.37
C PHE A 67 -9.62 -6.08 11.86
N SER A 68 -9.21 -7.18 12.49
CA SER A 68 -8.75 -7.15 13.88
C SER A 68 -7.44 -6.37 14.02
N MET A 69 -7.36 -5.50 15.03
CA MET A 69 -6.12 -4.77 15.37
C MET A 69 -5.12 -5.69 16.03
N ASP A 70 -3.85 -5.42 15.82
CA ASP A 70 -2.74 -5.99 16.57
C ASP A 70 -2.00 -4.86 17.31
N HIS A 71 -2.31 -4.72 18.59
CA HIS A 71 -1.71 -3.67 19.43
C HIS A 71 -0.25 -3.96 19.80
N ALA A 72 0.19 -5.23 19.71
CA ALA A 72 1.59 -5.58 19.96
C ALA A 72 2.52 -4.92 18.95
N ILE A 73 2.11 -4.84 17.68
CA ILE A 73 2.88 -4.16 16.63
C ILE A 73 3.16 -2.69 16.99
N TRP A 74 2.16 -2.00 17.58
CA TRP A 74 2.37 -0.63 18.04
C TRP A 74 3.40 -0.56 19.17
N GLN A 75 3.25 -1.38 20.18
CA GLN A 75 4.07 -1.33 21.38
C GLN A 75 5.50 -1.82 21.17
N ASP A 76 5.66 -2.88 20.37
CA ASP A 76 6.92 -3.57 20.22
C ASP A 76 7.75 -3.08 19.03
N HIS A 77 7.09 -2.44 18.04
CA HIS A 77 7.76 -2.07 16.79
C HIS A 77 7.55 -0.60 16.40
N ILE A 78 6.31 -0.14 16.20
CA ILE A 78 6.06 1.17 15.60
C ILE A 78 6.43 2.30 16.56
N TRP A 79 5.87 2.30 17.76
CA TRP A 79 6.15 3.37 18.73
C TRP A 79 7.64 3.44 19.13
N PRO A 80 8.35 2.36 19.45
CA PRO A 80 9.79 2.43 19.72
C PRO A 80 10.59 3.00 18.54
N THR A 81 10.23 2.63 17.31
CA THR A 81 10.90 3.15 16.11
C THR A 81 10.73 4.66 15.98
N ILE A 82 9.49 5.17 16.06
CA ILE A 82 9.25 6.61 15.93
C ILE A 82 9.83 7.42 17.09
N ALA A 83 9.81 6.89 18.32
CA ALA A 83 10.41 7.52 19.49
C ALA A 83 11.94 7.61 19.38
N THR A 84 12.58 6.58 18.82
CA THR A 84 14.02 6.60 18.53
C THR A 84 14.40 7.67 17.52
N ARG A 85 13.56 7.91 16.50
CA ARG A 85 13.81 8.93 15.47
C ARG A 85 13.49 10.33 15.92
N ILE A 86 12.47 10.49 16.73
CA ILE A 86 11.94 11.76 17.22
C ILE A 86 11.70 11.62 18.72
N PRO A 87 12.62 12.06 19.59
CA PRO A 87 12.51 11.89 21.04
C PRO A 87 11.24 12.46 21.66
N GLN A 88 10.63 13.50 21.07
CA GLN A 88 9.36 14.04 21.52
C GLN A 88 8.21 13.01 21.43
N PHE A 89 8.39 11.95 20.65
CA PHE A 89 7.40 10.89 20.51
C PHE A 89 7.52 9.77 21.56
N GLU A 90 8.39 9.93 22.56
CA GLU A 90 8.34 9.09 23.77
C GLU A 90 7.07 9.33 24.60
N ALA A 91 6.64 10.60 24.70
CA ALA A 91 5.46 10.99 25.48
C ALA A 91 4.31 11.34 24.54
N ILE A 92 3.51 10.34 24.20
CA ILE A 92 2.41 10.47 23.26
C ILE A 92 1.09 9.93 23.81
N LYS A 93 0.00 10.33 23.15
CA LYS A 93 -1.34 9.79 23.42
C LYS A 93 -1.99 9.39 22.10
N VAL A 94 -2.23 8.10 21.94
CA VAL A 94 -3.03 7.57 20.80
C VAL A 94 -4.45 8.10 20.89
N GLN A 95 -4.96 8.62 19.80
CA GLN A 95 -6.29 9.21 19.66
C GLN A 95 -7.23 8.31 18.85
N ARG A 96 -6.72 7.70 17.79
CA ARG A 96 -7.47 6.83 16.87
C ARG A 96 -6.52 5.78 16.31
N GLU A 97 -7.12 4.67 15.93
CA GLU A 97 -6.42 3.58 15.25
C GLU A 97 -7.37 2.88 14.27
N TRP A 98 -6.81 2.29 13.23
CA TRP A 98 -7.53 1.42 12.32
C TRP A 98 -6.59 0.48 11.59
N VAL A 99 -7.18 -0.55 10.99
CA VAL A 99 -6.50 -1.46 10.06
C VAL A 99 -7.17 -1.40 8.70
N GLY A 100 -6.37 -1.44 7.65
CA GLY A 100 -6.82 -1.60 6.28
C GLY A 100 -6.13 -2.78 5.62
N HIS A 101 -6.60 -3.18 4.44
CA HIS A 101 -5.93 -4.21 3.64
C HIS A 101 -5.24 -3.59 2.43
N TYR A 102 -3.99 -3.99 2.21
CA TYR A 102 -3.36 -3.86 0.90
C TYR A 102 -3.80 -5.04 0.02
N ASP A 103 -4.00 -4.76 -1.26
CA ASP A 103 -4.10 -5.74 -2.33
C ASP A 103 -2.69 -6.12 -2.80
N PHE A 104 -2.01 -6.95 -1.98
CA PHE A 104 -0.60 -7.24 -2.12
C PHE A 104 -0.33 -8.22 -3.26
N ASN A 105 0.46 -7.83 -4.25
CA ASN A 105 0.90 -8.69 -5.34
C ASN A 105 2.13 -9.48 -4.91
N THR A 106 1.98 -10.78 -4.72
CA THR A 106 3.03 -11.67 -4.21
C THR A 106 4.11 -12.01 -5.25
N LEU A 107 3.85 -11.75 -6.54
CA LEU A 107 4.85 -11.98 -7.59
C LEU A 107 5.94 -10.90 -7.57
N ASP A 108 5.52 -9.63 -7.56
CA ASP A 108 6.46 -8.52 -7.82
C ASP A 108 6.10 -7.21 -7.14
N GLN A 109 5.03 -7.19 -6.32
CA GLN A 109 4.56 -6.03 -5.57
C GLN A 109 4.16 -4.84 -6.44
N ASN A 110 3.93 -5.08 -7.73
CA ASN A 110 3.49 -4.09 -8.69
C ASN A 110 2.07 -4.33 -9.18
N ALA A 111 1.41 -3.25 -9.57
CA ALA A 111 0.04 -3.30 -10.07
C ALA A 111 -0.09 -4.20 -11.30
N ILE A 112 -1.26 -4.83 -11.46
CA ILE A 112 -1.67 -5.48 -12.69
C ILE A 112 -2.63 -4.54 -13.40
N THR A 113 -2.29 -4.15 -14.65
CA THR A 113 -3.10 -3.22 -15.44
C THR A 113 -3.36 -3.76 -16.85
N GLY A 114 -4.38 -3.21 -17.50
CA GLY A 114 -4.68 -3.54 -18.89
C GLY A 114 -5.59 -4.75 -19.07
N PRO A 115 -5.85 -5.15 -20.32
CA PRO A 115 -6.82 -6.20 -20.64
C PRO A 115 -6.32 -7.60 -20.29
N HIS A 116 -7.26 -8.49 -20.02
CA HIS A 116 -6.95 -9.91 -19.97
C HIS A 116 -6.85 -10.46 -21.41
N PRO A 117 -5.83 -11.27 -21.73
CA PRO A 117 -5.59 -11.71 -23.13
C PRO A 117 -6.65 -12.66 -23.68
N GLN A 118 -7.42 -13.35 -22.84
CA GLN A 118 -8.38 -14.39 -23.25
C GLN A 118 -9.80 -14.10 -22.80
N VAL A 119 -10.02 -13.15 -21.89
CA VAL A 119 -11.36 -12.78 -21.41
C VAL A 119 -11.65 -11.39 -21.93
N GLU A 120 -12.48 -11.32 -22.96
CA GLU A 120 -12.95 -10.06 -23.53
C GLU A 120 -13.64 -9.22 -22.46
N ASN A 121 -13.57 -7.91 -22.56
CA ASN A 121 -14.17 -6.93 -21.64
C ASN A 121 -13.73 -7.06 -20.17
N PHE A 122 -12.65 -7.76 -19.87
CA PHE A 122 -12.03 -7.80 -18.54
C PHE A 122 -10.72 -6.99 -18.54
N LEU A 123 -10.68 -5.97 -17.70
CA LEU A 123 -9.53 -5.09 -17.56
C LEU A 123 -9.07 -5.06 -16.09
N PHE A 124 -7.77 -5.24 -15.90
CA PHE A 124 -7.15 -5.16 -14.59
C PHE A 124 -6.79 -3.72 -14.23
N LEU A 125 -6.95 -3.39 -12.96
CA LEU A 125 -6.42 -2.20 -12.32
C LEU A 125 -6.37 -2.45 -10.81
N ASN A 126 -5.44 -3.30 -10.37
CA ASN A 126 -5.37 -3.79 -8.99
C ASN A 126 -3.97 -4.29 -8.64
N GLY A 127 -3.76 -4.72 -7.39
CA GLY A 127 -2.49 -5.27 -6.94
C GLY A 127 -1.42 -4.22 -6.68
N PHE A 128 -1.80 -3.05 -6.22
CA PHE A 128 -0.90 -1.90 -6.05
C PHE A 128 0.06 -2.02 -4.87
N SER A 129 -0.13 -2.99 -3.99
CA SER A 129 0.77 -3.29 -2.86
C SER A 129 1.15 -2.06 -2.01
N GLY A 130 0.20 -1.12 -1.84
CA GLY A 130 0.39 0.12 -1.07
C GLY A 130 0.73 1.37 -1.89
N HIS A 131 1.06 1.25 -3.19
CA HIS A 131 1.43 2.39 -4.05
C HIS A 131 0.27 3.01 -4.83
N GLY A 132 -0.96 2.56 -4.61
CA GLY A 132 -2.11 2.96 -5.40
C GLY A 132 -2.38 4.46 -5.40
N LEU A 133 -2.19 5.14 -4.27
CA LEU A 133 -2.42 6.58 -4.18
C LEU A 133 -1.46 7.36 -5.10
N GLN A 134 -0.17 7.07 -5.02
CA GLN A 134 0.87 7.75 -5.80
C GLN A 134 0.74 7.46 -7.30
N GLN A 135 0.39 6.23 -7.64
CA GLN A 135 0.32 5.76 -9.02
C GLN A 135 -1.02 6.07 -9.70
N SER A 136 -2.08 6.37 -8.92
CA SER A 136 -3.46 6.49 -9.44
C SER A 136 -3.62 7.47 -10.63
N PRO A 137 -2.96 8.64 -10.70
CA PRO A 137 -3.13 9.53 -11.83
C PRO A 137 -2.58 8.93 -13.14
N ALA A 138 -1.41 8.29 -13.08
CA ALA A 138 -0.78 7.66 -14.23
C ALA A 138 -1.55 6.42 -14.68
N MET A 139 -1.90 5.55 -13.74
CA MET A 139 -2.63 4.32 -14.00
C MET A 139 -4.05 4.59 -14.51
N GLY A 140 -4.75 5.58 -13.92
CA GLY A 140 -6.06 6.00 -14.40
C GLY A 140 -6.01 6.59 -15.81
N ARG A 141 -4.98 7.38 -16.13
CA ARG A 141 -4.78 7.90 -17.48
C ARG A 141 -4.53 6.79 -18.50
N GLY A 142 -3.60 5.90 -18.24
CA GLY A 142 -3.32 4.78 -19.14
C GLY A 142 -4.53 3.86 -19.33
N THR A 143 -5.30 3.60 -18.27
CA THR A 143 -6.55 2.84 -18.35
C THR A 143 -7.58 3.54 -19.25
N ALA A 144 -7.75 4.86 -19.09
CA ALA A 144 -8.65 5.65 -19.93
C ALA A 144 -8.22 5.64 -21.41
N GLU A 145 -6.91 5.75 -21.68
CA GLU A 145 -6.37 5.64 -23.05
C GLU A 145 -6.67 4.28 -23.66
N TRP A 146 -6.46 3.20 -22.89
CA TRP A 146 -6.77 1.84 -23.36
C TRP A 146 -8.25 1.68 -23.69
N LEU A 147 -9.14 2.10 -22.81
CA LEU A 147 -10.58 1.99 -23.01
C LEU A 147 -11.09 2.81 -24.20
N THR A 148 -10.45 3.95 -24.47
CA THR A 148 -10.87 4.87 -25.54
C THR A 148 -10.29 4.50 -26.90
N TYR A 149 -9.03 4.06 -26.93
CA TYR A 149 -8.26 3.91 -28.16
C TYR A 149 -7.81 2.47 -28.41
N GLY A 150 -8.00 1.55 -27.48
CA GLY A 150 -7.46 0.19 -27.55
C GLY A 150 -5.93 0.13 -27.46
N ALA A 151 -5.27 1.22 -27.05
CA ALA A 151 -3.81 1.31 -26.93
C ALA A 151 -3.40 2.42 -25.96
N TYR A 152 -2.24 2.26 -25.33
CA TYR A 152 -1.57 3.32 -24.60
C TYR A 152 -1.05 4.39 -25.56
N ARG A 153 -1.16 5.66 -25.23
CA ARG A 153 -0.80 6.80 -26.10
C ARG A 153 0.33 7.64 -25.51
N THR A 154 0.28 7.89 -24.23
CA THR A 154 1.21 8.81 -23.54
C THR A 154 2.02 8.13 -22.46
N LEU A 155 1.55 7.01 -21.95
CA LEU A 155 2.20 6.19 -20.94
C LEU A 155 2.19 4.74 -21.41
N ASP A 156 3.34 4.10 -21.45
CA ASP A 156 3.41 2.67 -21.72
C ASP A 156 3.23 1.88 -20.43
N LEU A 157 2.04 1.32 -20.19
CA LEU A 157 1.73 0.45 -19.08
C LEU A 157 1.82 -1.04 -19.42
N ALA A 158 2.28 -1.41 -20.61
CA ALA A 158 2.43 -2.81 -21.02
C ALA A 158 3.31 -3.64 -20.04
N PRO A 159 4.40 -3.09 -19.45
CA PRO A 159 5.18 -3.83 -18.44
C PRO A 159 4.36 -4.28 -17.22
N PHE A 160 3.27 -3.61 -16.90
CA PHE A 160 2.36 -3.96 -15.81
C PHE A 160 1.24 -4.94 -16.23
N GLY A 161 1.22 -5.37 -17.49
CA GLY A 161 0.19 -6.25 -18.05
C GLY A 161 0.14 -7.63 -17.41
N PHE A 162 -1.01 -8.31 -17.57
CA PHE A 162 -1.23 -9.66 -17.04
C PHE A 162 -0.27 -10.72 -17.62
N GLU A 163 0.30 -10.49 -18.80
CA GLU A 163 1.20 -11.45 -19.44
C GLU A 163 2.40 -11.80 -18.54
N ARG A 164 2.96 -10.84 -17.79
CA ARG A 164 4.06 -11.11 -16.87
C ARG A 164 3.67 -12.06 -15.73
N ILE A 165 2.40 -11.99 -15.29
CA ILE A 165 1.84 -12.90 -14.28
C ILE A 165 1.76 -14.31 -14.85
N ALA A 166 1.19 -14.47 -16.03
CA ALA A 166 1.03 -15.76 -16.72
C ALA A 166 2.38 -16.44 -17.01
N LEU A 167 3.41 -15.64 -17.31
CA LEU A 167 4.76 -16.13 -17.61
C LEU A 167 5.67 -16.25 -16.38
N GLY A 168 5.22 -15.84 -15.19
CA GLY A 168 6.05 -15.81 -13.99
C GLY A 168 7.28 -14.90 -14.11
N ARG A 169 7.16 -13.78 -14.83
CA ARG A 169 8.24 -12.80 -15.08
C ARG A 169 8.03 -11.55 -14.21
N PRO A 170 8.61 -11.49 -13.01
CA PRO A 170 8.38 -10.37 -12.11
C PRO A 170 8.97 -9.06 -12.65
N PHE A 171 8.24 -7.98 -12.45
CA PHE A 171 8.68 -6.60 -12.59
C PHE A 171 8.74 -5.99 -11.20
N LEU A 172 9.83 -6.27 -10.47
CA LEU A 172 9.94 -6.00 -9.03
C LEU A 172 9.86 -4.52 -8.69
N GLU A 173 8.92 -4.17 -7.81
CA GLU A 173 8.93 -2.91 -7.09
C GLU A 173 9.96 -2.98 -5.95
N LYS A 174 10.76 -1.91 -5.80
CA LYS A 174 11.86 -1.86 -4.82
C LYS A 174 11.57 -0.94 -3.63
N ALA A 175 10.56 -0.08 -3.76
CA ALA A 175 10.23 0.94 -2.76
C ALA A 175 8.94 0.59 -2.02
N ILE A 176 8.85 -0.61 -1.44
CA ILE A 176 7.67 -1.08 -0.72
C ILE A 176 7.67 -0.52 0.69
N ILE A 177 6.46 -0.17 1.17
CA ILE A 177 6.18 0.28 2.54
C ILE A 177 5.33 -0.77 3.26
#